data_96b03882f8bdf1c2da22975b63d13053
#
_entry.id   96b03882f8bdf1c2da22975b63d13053
#
_cell.length_a   1.000
_cell.length_b   1.000
_cell.length_c   1.000
_cell.angle_alpha   90.00
_cell.angle_beta   90.00
_cell.angle_gamma   90.00
#
_symmetry.space_group_name_H-M   'P 1'
#
loop_
_entity.id
_entity.type
_entity.pdbx_description
1 polymer ?
#
loop_
_entity_poly.entity_id
_entity_poly.type
_entity_poly.pdbx_seq_one_letter_code
_entity_poly.pdbx_strand_id
1 'polypeptide(L)'
;VVLIDGRSGAGKTTLANTLICHHADWQLVHADDLYPGWSGLSAVWDLRDLVARRRYRRWDWYQNRFDDEVILNANRPLVIEGCGVLTPTNAPLASLRVWCEVSAPLRRHRALARDPEFRDQWAMWAVQEGLHIARHRPADLADLTIS
;
A
#
# COMPACT_ATOMS: atom_id res chain seq x y z
N VAL A 1 12.87 -6.25 -1.75
CA VAL A 1 11.56 -5.60 -1.50
C VAL A 1 10.70 -5.69 -2.73
N VAL A 2 9.42 -6.00 -2.55
CA VAL A 2 8.39 -5.93 -3.59
C VAL A 2 7.40 -4.82 -3.20
N LEU A 3 7.11 -3.91 -4.11
CA LEU A 3 6.12 -2.86 -3.93
C LEU A 3 4.90 -3.14 -4.80
N ILE A 4 3.71 -3.11 -4.20
CA ILE A 4 2.44 -3.31 -4.89
C ILE A 4 1.55 -2.10 -4.64
N ASP A 5 1.28 -1.33 -5.69
CA ASP A 5 0.45 -0.12 -5.64
C ASP A 5 -0.78 -0.29 -6.55
N GLY A 6 -1.73 0.56 -6.36
CA GLY A 6 -2.99 0.60 -7.09
C GLY A 6 -4.03 1.31 -6.25
N ARG A 7 -5.13 1.71 -6.87
CA ARG A 7 -6.21 2.38 -6.15
C ARG A 7 -6.98 1.38 -5.28
N SER A 8 -7.72 1.88 -4.30
CA SER A 8 -8.57 1.06 -3.43
C SER A 8 -9.48 0.16 -4.23
N GLY A 9 -9.57 -1.12 -3.84
CA GLY A 9 -10.36 -2.14 -4.53
C GLY A 9 -9.70 -2.75 -5.76
N ALA A 10 -8.43 -2.45 -6.05
CA ALA A 10 -7.73 -2.96 -7.24
C ALA A 10 -7.14 -4.37 -7.06
N GLY A 11 -7.23 -4.97 -5.88
CA GLY A 11 -6.77 -6.35 -5.65
C GLY A 11 -5.35 -6.48 -5.10
N LYS A 12 -4.75 -5.40 -4.62
CA LYS A 12 -3.38 -5.39 -4.06
C LYS A 12 -3.21 -6.39 -2.92
N THR A 13 -4.10 -6.35 -1.95
CA THR A 13 -4.04 -7.21 -0.77
C THR A 13 -4.19 -8.68 -1.14
N THR A 14 -5.07 -9.00 -2.08
CA THR A 14 -5.23 -10.36 -2.59
C THR A 14 -3.95 -10.86 -3.25
N LEU A 15 -3.32 -10.03 -4.10
CA LEU A 15 -2.05 -10.35 -4.72
C LEU A 15 -0.94 -10.56 -3.69
N ALA A 16 -0.83 -9.64 -2.73
CA ALA A 16 0.16 -9.73 -1.65
C ALA A 16 0.00 -11.01 -0.84
N ASN A 17 -1.23 -11.33 -0.44
CA ASN A 17 -1.51 -12.56 0.31
C ASN A 17 -1.17 -13.82 -0.50
N THR A 18 -1.40 -13.82 -1.80
CA THR A 18 -1.02 -14.93 -2.69
C THR A 18 0.49 -15.12 -2.68
N LEU A 19 1.26 -14.03 -2.76
CA LEU A 19 2.72 -14.11 -2.70
C LEU A 19 3.20 -14.69 -1.36
N ILE A 20 2.62 -14.24 -0.26
CA ILE A 20 2.97 -14.73 1.08
C ILE A 20 2.62 -16.22 1.25
N CYS A 21 1.49 -16.67 0.69
CA CYS A 21 1.12 -18.09 0.72
C CYS A 21 2.13 -18.99 -0.02
N HIS A 22 2.72 -18.49 -1.09
CA HIS A 22 3.71 -19.24 -1.87
C HIS A 22 5.15 -19.07 -1.37
N HIS A 23 5.39 -18.11 -0.49
CA HIS A 23 6.72 -17.78 0.04
C HIS A 23 6.63 -17.55 1.55
N ALA A 24 6.60 -18.64 2.31
CA ALA A 24 6.32 -18.62 3.76
C ALA A 24 7.33 -17.81 4.59
N ASP A 25 8.56 -17.58 4.07
CA ASP A 25 9.59 -16.77 4.73
C ASP A 25 9.51 -15.27 4.39
N TRP A 26 8.62 -14.88 3.48
CA TRP A 26 8.42 -13.48 3.12
C TRP A 26 7.57 -12.76 4.16
N GLN A 27 7.82 -11.47 4.33
CA GLN A 27 7.10 -10.61 5.25
C GLN A 27 6.21 -9.64 4.50
N LEU A 28 5.08 -9.25 5.10
CA LEU A 28 4.10 -8.36 4.48
C LEU A 28 3.83 -7.17 5.39
N VAL A 29 3.88 -5.98 4.80
CA VAL A 29 3.42 -4.73 5.42
C VAL A 29 2.26 -4.18 4.59
N HIS A 30 1.14 -3.94 5.25
CA HIS A 30 0.02 -3.23 4.67
C HIS A 30 0.20 -1.73 4.89
N ALA A 31 0.11 -0.93 3.85
CA ALA A 31 0.21 0.53 3.98
C ALA A 31 -0.91 1.11 4.87
N ASP A 32 -2.04 0.42 4.97
CA ASP A 32 -3.12 0.77 5.90
C ASP A 32 -2.65 0.87 7.36
N ASP A 33 -1.62 0.13 7.73
CA ASP A 33 -0.99 0.20 9.05
C ASP A 33 -0.06 1.41 9.20
N LEU A 34 0.24 2.10 8.12
CA LEU A 34 1.20 3.22 8.09
C LEU A 34 0.52 4.60 7.96
N TYR A 35 -0.69 4.65 7.39
CA TYR A 35 -1.37 5.93 7.19
C TYR A 35 -1.82 6.54 8.53
N PRO A 36 -1.41 7.78 8.85
CA PRO A 36 -1.94 8.47 10.03
C PRO A 36 -3.34 9.05 9.76
N GLY A 37 -4.33 8.16 9.67
CA GLY A 37 -5.71 8.53 9.41
C GLY A 37 -6.08 8.64 7.93
N TRP A 38 -7.32 9.06 7.69
CA TRP A 38 -7.88 9.14 6.33
C TRP A 38 -7.24 10.20 5.43
N SER A 39 -6.54 11.18 5.99
CA SER A 39 -5.78 12.19 5.22
C SER A 39 -4.31 11.81 5.04
N GLY A 40 -3.90 10.61 5.43
CA GLY A 40 -2.51 10.23 5.60
C GLY A 40 -1.87 9.44 4.47
N LEU A 41 -2.46 9.37 3.27
CA LEU A 41 -1.91 8.57 2.17
C LEU A 41 -0.45 8.93 1.87
N SER A 42 -0.09 10.21 1.91
CA SER A 42 1.27 10.68 1.60
C SER A 42 2.35 10.17 2.57
N ALA A 43 1.97 9.63 3.72
CA ALA A 43 2.95 9.08 4.66
C ALA A 43 3.79 7.94 4.07
N VAL A 44 3.28 7.22 3.07
CA VAL A 44 3.99 6.12 2.42
C VAL A 44 4.78 6.53 1.16
N TRP A 45 4.81 7.82 0.83
CA TRP A 45 5.58 8.31 -0.32
C TRP A 45 7.09 8.19 -0.12
N ASP A 46 7.53 8.04 1.13
CA ASP A 46 8.92 7.80 1.47
C ASP A 46 9.01 6.64 2.48
N LEU A 47 9.42 5.48 2.00
CA LEU A 47 9.57 4.25 2.79
C LEU A 47 11.03 3.89 3.07
N ARG A 48 11.96 4.79 2.77
CA ARG A 48 13.41 4.52 2.92
C ARG A 48 13.78 4.13 4.34
N ASP A 49 13.24 4.82 5.32
CA ASP A 49 13.53 4.56 6.74
C ASP A 49 12.97 3.19 7.17
N LEU A 50 11.73 2.87 6.81
CA LEU A 50 11.10 1.58 7.12
C LEU A 50 11.91 0.43 6.52
N VAL A 51 12.26 0.55 5.24
CA VAL A 51 13.02 -0.51 4.53
C VAL A 51 14.42 -0.69 5.12
N ALA A 52 15.11 0.41 5.46
CA ALA A 52 16.46 0.36 6.01
C ALA A 52 16.47 -0.20 7.44
N ARG A 53 15.54 0.23 8.27
CA ARG A 53 15.48 -0.17 9.69
C ARG A 53 14.70 -1.44 9.94
N ARG A 54 13.86 -1.86 8.97
CA ARG A 54 13.00 -3.03 9.09
C ARG A 54 12.11 -2.97 10.33
N ARG A 55 11.53 -1.80 10.57
CA ARG A 55 10.56 -1.58 11.65
C ARG A 55 9.68 -0.37 11.34
N TYR A 56 8.47 -0.39 11.93
CA TYR A 56 7.52 0.70 11.82
C TYR A 56 6.56 0.69 13.00
N ARG A 57 5.86 1.81 13.22
CA ARG A 57 4.77 1.88 14.19
C ARG A 57 3.45 1.73 13.44
N ARG A 58 2.57 0.90 13.99
CA ARG A 58 1.25 0.65 13.42
C ARG A 58 0.29 1.75 13.82
N TRP A 59 -0.47 2.28 12.83
CA TRP A 59 -1.56 3.21 13.10
C TRP A 59 -2.77 2.45 13.64
N ASP A 60 -3.30 2.93 14.79
CA ASP A 60 -4.55 2.42 15.39
C ASP A 60 -5.72 3.27 14.89
N TRP A 61 -6.54 2.71 14.02
CA TRP A 61 -7.70 3.37 13.42
C TRP A 61 -8.83 3.64 14.40
N TYR A 62 -8.90 2.94 15.53
CA TYR A 62 -9.89 3.15 16.58
C TYR A 62 -9.48 4.31 17.49
N GLN A 63 -8.22 4.39 17.88
CA GLN A 63 -7.71 5.41 18.79
C GLN A 63 -7.10 6.62 18.07
N ASN A 64 -6.98 6.57 16.73
CA ASN A 64 -6.41 7.63 15.90
C ASN A 64 -5.01 8.06 16.38
N ARG A 65 -4.15 7.09 16.63
CA ARG A 65 -2.77 7.32 17.04
C ARG A 65 -1.88 6.16 16.59
N PHE A 66 -0.57 6.41 16.55
CA PHE A 66 0.39 5.32 16.41
C PHE A 66 0.45 4.48 17.69
N ASP A 67 0.45 3.18 17.51
CA ASP A 67 0.49 2.18 18.56
C ASP A 67 1.86 1.47 18.57
N ASP A 68 1.89 0.19 18.88
CA ASP A 68 3.09 -0.61 19.04
C ASP A 68 4.02 -0.57 17.82
N GLU A 69 5.31 -0.71 18.10
CA GLU A 69 6.32 -0.92 17.07
C GLU A 69 6.27 -2.36 16.57
N VAL A 70 6.29 -2.52 15.25
CA VAL A 70 6.43 -3.81 14.57
C VAL A 70 7.86 -3.95 14.07
N ILE A 71 8.53 -5.03 14.45
CA ILE A 71 9.90 -5.33 14.05
C ILE A 71 9.90 -6.43 13.00
N LEU A 72 10.53 -6.15 11.86
CA LEU A 72 10.68 -7.07 10.75
C LEU A 72 12.07 -7.69 10.75
N ASN A 73 12.18 -8.88 10.14
CA ASN A 73 13.48 -9.53 9.97
C ASN A 73 14.23 -8.87 8.79
N ALA A 74 15.44 -8.36 9.08
CA ALA A 74 16.26 -7.67 8.07
C ALA A 74 16.73 -8.59 6.93
N ASN A 75 16.75 -9.91 7.16
CA ASN A 75 17.29 -10.89 6.23
C ASN A 75 16.22 -11.61 5.40
N ARG A 76 14.95 -11.25 5.57
CA ARG A 76 13.84 -11.85 4.81
C ARG A 76 13.30 -10.88 3.77
N PRO A 77 12.82 -11.39 2.63
CA PRO A 77 12.12 -10.57 1.66
C PRO A 77 10.91 -9.86 2.28
N LEU A 78 10.62 -8.67 1.78
CA LEU A 78 9.56 -7.81 2.29
C LEU A 78 8.66 -7.37 1.14
N VAL A 79 7.37 -7.59 1.30
CA VAL A 79 6.32 -7.06 0.43
C VAL A 79 5.64 -5.90 1.15
N ILE A 80 5.53 -4.77 0.47
CA ILE A 80 4.76 -3.61 0.97
C ILE A 80 3.66 -3.34 -0.05
N GLU A 81 2.40 -3.39 0.37
CA GLU A 81 1.26 -3.15 -0.51
C GLU A 81 0.37 -2.03 0.02
N GLY A 82 -0.13 -1.21 -0.87
CA GLY A 82 -1.12 -0.19 -0.55
C GLY A 82 -1.09 0.98 -1.52
N CYS A 83 -2.12 1.81 -1.42
CA CYS A 83 -2.20 3.04 -2.21
C CYS A 83 -1.04 3.97 -1.85
N GLY A 84 -0.30 4.43 -2.84
CA GLY A 84 0.72 5.46 -2.66
C GLY A 84 2.15 4.94 -2.45
N VAL A 85 2.36 3.62 -2.39
CA VAL A 85 3.70 3.08 -2.08
C VAL A 85 4.71 3.20 -3.23
N LEU A 86 4.23 3.31 -4.46
CA LEU A 86 5.11 3.37 -5.65
C LEU A 86 5.34 4.82 -6.07
N THR A 87 6.47 5.34 -5.66
CA THR A 87 6.94 6.71 -5.95
C THR A 87 8.34 6.67 -6.53
N PRO A 88 8.84 7.76 -7.17
CA PRO A 88 10.23 7.83 -7.59
C PRO A 88 11.23 7.62 -6.45
N THR A 89 10.87 8.01 -5.22
CA THR A 89 11.71 7.80 -4.03
C THR A 89 11.76 6.33 -3.62
N ASN A 90 10.63 5.63 -3.68
CA ASN A 90 10.54 4.24 -3.23
C ASN A 90 10.93 3.22 -4.31
N ALA A 91 10.76 3.55 -5.58
CA ALA A 91 11.02 2.64 -6.69
C ALA A 91 12.41 1.97 -6.64
N PRO A 92 13.50 2.71 -6.35
CA PRO A 92 14.84 2.09 -6.26
C PRO A 92 15.01 1.09 -5.11
N LEU A 93 14.13 1.10 -4.11
CA LEU A 93 14.17 0.16 -2.98
C LEU A 93 13.74 -1.25 -3.37
N ALA A 94 12.97 -1.37 -4.45
CA ALA A 94 12.30 -2.61 -4.84
C ALA A 94 13.02 -3.31 -5.98
N SER A 95 13.07 -4.64 -5.90
CA SER A 95 13.47 -5.51 -7.01
C SER A 95 12.29 -5.80 -7.96
N LEU A 96 11.05 -5.64 -7.49
CA LEU A 96 9.83 -5.79 -8.29
C LEU A 96 8.80 -4.74 -7.87
N ARG A 97 8.23 -4.07 -8.87
CA ARG A 97 7.22 -3.02 -8.72
C ARG A 97 5.99 -3.37 -9.53
N VAL A 98 4.85 -3.41 -8.86
CA VAL A 98 3.59 -3.86 -9.46
C VAL A 98 2.54 -2.75 -9.32
N TRP A 99 1.87 -2.44 -10.40
CA TRP A 99 0.67 -1.60 -10.43
C TRP A 99 -0.56 -2.45 -10.71
N CYS A 100 -1.56 -2.38 -9.83
CA CYS A 100 -2.84 -3.05 -10.01
C CYS A 100 -3.86 -2.07 -10.58
N GLU A 101 -4.45 -2.41 -11.73
CA GLU A 101 -5.40 -1.58 -12.46
C GLU A 101 -6.73 -2.29 -12.61
N VAL A 102 -7.80 -1.67 -12.12
CA VAL A 102 -9.17 -2.18 -12.24
C VAL A 102 -10.11 -0.99 -12.44
N SER A 103 -11.19 -1.15 -13.19
CA SER A 103 -12.15 -0.08 -13.44
C SER A 103 -12.73 0.52 -12.16
N ALA A 104 -13.01 1.82 -12.17
CA ALA A 104 -13.49 2.53 -10.99
C ALA A 104 -14.78 1.94 -10.40
N PRO A 105 -15.83 1.59 -11.19
CA PRO A 105 -17.03 0.99 -10.63
C PRO A 105 -16.78 -0.34 -9.92
N LEU A 106 -15.94 -1.20 -10.49
CA LEU A 106 -15.60 -2.49 -9.90
C LEU A 106 -14.78 -2.32 -8.62
N ARG A 107 -13.81 -1.40 -8.62
CA ARG A 107 -13.01 -1.09 -7.42
C ARG A 107 -13.90 -0.60 -6.28
N ARG A 108 -14.80 0.33 -6.57
CA ARG A 108 -15.71 0.88 -5.56
C ARG A 108 -16.60 -0.20 -4.98
N HIS A 109 -17.17 -1.05 -5.84
CA HIS A 109 -17.99 -2.18 -5.40
C HIS A 109 -17.23 -3.11 -4.46
N ARG A 110 -16.00 -3.50 -4.83
CA ARG A 110 -15.16 -4.39 -4.01
C ARG A 110 -14.77 -3.75 -2.68
N ALA A 111 -14.33 -2.50 -2.70
CA ALA A 111 -13.90 -1.80 -1.49
C ALA A 111 -15.04 -1.61 -0.49
N LEU A 112 -16.23 -1.23 -0.96
CA LEU A 112 -17.40 -1.01 -0.11
C LEU A 112 -18.05 -2.32 0.37
N ALA A 113 -17.93 -3.41 -0.39
CA ALA A 113 -18.36 -4.74 0.05
C ALA A 113 -17.48 -5.26 1.20
N ARG A 114 -16.18 -5.00 1.14
CA ARG A 114 -15.21 -5.39 2.18
C ARG A 114 -15.34 -4.51 3.44
N ASP A 115 -15.52 -3.21 3.26
CA ASP A 115 -15.60 -2.22 4.34
C ASP A 115 -16.70 -1.19 4.03
N PRO A 116 -17.94 -1.42 4.48
CA PRO A 116 -19.05 -0.49 4.23
C PRO A 116 -18.83 0.91 4.81
N GLU A 117 -18.03 1.03 5.89
CA GLU A 117 -17.74 2.32 6.52
C GLU A 117 -16.84 3.20 5.66
N PHE A 118 -16.15 2.63 4.70
CA PHE A 118 -15.33 3.35 3.73
C PHE A 118 -16.16 4.30 2.86
N ARG A 119 -17.46 4.09 2.76
CA ARG A 119 -18.36 4.90 1.91
C ARG A 119 -18.21 6.39 2.17
N ASP A 120 -18.17 6.80 3.44
CA ASP A 120 -18.10 8.22 3.84
C ASP A 120 -16.73 8.84 3.54
N GLN A 121 -15.70 8.01 3.39
CA GLN A 121 -14.32 8.45 3.14
C GLN A 121 -13.87 8.21 1.70
N TRP A 122 -14.70 7.58 0.89
CA TRP A 122 -14.32 7.17 -0.48
C TRP A 122 -13.87 8.36 -1.33
N ALA A 123 -14.65 9.45 -1.34
CA ALA A 123 -14.32 10.61 -2.16
C ALA A 123 -13.02 11.30 -1.72
N MET A 124 -12.83 11.46 -0.40
CA MET A 124 -11.61 12.06 0.15
C MET A 124 -10.38 11.20 -0.16
N TRP A 125 -10.50 9.89 0.00
CA TRP A 125 -9.41 8.97 -0.31
C TRP A 125 -9.09 8.97 -1.80
N ALA A 126 -10.12 8.97 -2.65
CA ALA A 126 -9.95 9.01 -4.11
C ALA A 126 -9.22 10.26 -4.58
N VAL A 127 -9.44 11.41 -3.94
CA VAL A 127 -8.70 12.66 -4.24
C VAL A 127 -7.20 12.47 -3.93
N GLN A 128 -6.86 11.88 -2.81
CA GLN A 128 -5.47 11.61 -2.45
C GLN A 128 -4.81 10.61 -3.41
N GLU A 129 -5.52 9.56 -3.79
CA GLU A 129 -5.05 8.61 -4.81
C GLU A 129 -4.80 9.30 -6.15
N GLY A 130 -5.73 10.17 -6.57
CA GLY A 130 -5.58 10.95 -7.80
C GLY A 130 -4.38 11.88 -7.77
N LEU A 131 -4.13 12.54 -6.64
CA LEU A 131 -2.95 13.38 -6.45
C LEU A 131 -1.65 12.57 -6.53
N HIS A 132 -1.64 11.40 -5.90
CA HIS A 132 -0.51 10.47 -5.97
C HIS A 132 -0.21 10.07 -7.41
N ILE A 133 -1.23 9.68 -8.16
CA ILE A 133 -1.09 9.27 -9.57
C ILE A 133 -0.58 10.42 -10.43
N ALA A 134 -1.15 11.61 -10.27
CA ALA A 134 -0.73 12.78 -11.04
C ALA A 134 0.71 13.19 -10.75
N ARG A 135 1.09 13.13 -9.48
CA ARG A 135 2.43 13.59 -9.03
C ARG A 135 3.52 12.57 -9.32
N HIS A 136 3.25 11.30 -9.11
CA HIS A 136 4.29 10.25 -9.09
C HIS A 136 4.22 9.29 -10.27
N ARG A 137 3.11 9.24 -10.99
CA ARG A 137 2.90 8.37 -12.16
C ARG A 137 3.31 6.92 -11.87
N PRO A 138 2.72 6.26 -10.86
CA PRO A 138 3.16 4.96 -10.38
C PRO A 138 3.10 3.86 -11.44
N ALA A 139 2.15 3.91 -12.37
CA ALA A 139 2.06 2.93 -13.44
C ALA A 139 3.29 2.96 -14.36
N ASP A 140 3.91 4.14 -14.55
CA ASP A 140 5.14 4.26 -15.35
C ASP A 140 6.38 3.72 -14.61
N LEU A 141 6.33 3.67 -13.29
CA LEU A 141 7.41 3.13 -12.45
C LEU A 141 7.34 1.61 -12.31
N ALA A 142 6.19 1.01 -12.61
CA ALA A 142 5.95 -0.41 -12.40
C ALA A 142 6.67 -1.26 -13.46
N ASP A 143 7.16 -2.42 -13.03
CA ASP A 143 7.67 -3.46 -13.93
C ASP A 143 6.52 -4.25 -14.55
N LEU A 144 5.42 -4.41 -13.82
CA LEU A 144 4.22 -5.12 -14.23
C LEU A 144 2.96 -4.31 -13.91
N THR A 145 2.02 -4.35 -14.84
CA THR A 145 0.64 -3.89 -14.57
C THR A 145 -0.28 -5.11 -14.62
N ILE A 146 -1.05 -5.31 -13.56
CA ILE A 146 -1.97 -6.43 -13.39
C ILE A 146 -3.41 -5.90 -13.37
N SER A 147 -4.23 -6.50 -14.20
CA SER A 147 -5.66 -6.14 -14.29
C SER A 147 -6.54 -7.13 -13.55
#